data_ca57125ec1818c71d47a02cf352ae6c7
#
_entry.id   ca57125ec1818c71d47a02cf352ae6c7
#
_cell.length_a   1.000
_cell.length_b   1.000
_cell.length_c   1.000
_cell.angle_alpha   90.00
_cell.angle_beta   90.00
_cell.angle_gamma   90.00
#
_symmetry.space_group_name_H-M   'P 1'
#
loop_
_entity.id
_entity.type
_entity.pdbx_description
1 polymer ?
#
loop_
_entity_poly.entity_id
_entity_poly.type
_entity_poly.pdbx_seq_one_letter_code
_entity_poly.pdbx_strand_id
1 'polypeptide(L)'
;MDDEPSYRVLPGDGETWRFLDRETYETVAVPRTGHDAPVADLRPGYLVDARLDWGSEKPTVRDLDVRRPTLYTFVDDADPVFEVAESLWEETRAAGEGMNATQTYNTDNAVNGVCYVFADPDHQAVFEEFLAGSRPVEPLVDRVNDGPEPAEPREVFVLDPANGAFTIVTITLQKGGRFAETMRETYERDHPDEPLV
;
A
#
# COMPACT_ATOMS: atom_id res chain seq x y z
N MET A 1 26.50 3.97 14.08
CA MET A 1 25.79 2.79 13.59
C MET A 1 24.95 3.38 12.48
N ASP A 2 25.43 3.28 11.24
CA ASP A 2 24.71 3.84 10.10
C ASP A 2 23.40 3.08 10.01
N ASP A 3 22.27 3.77 10.20
CA ASP A 3 20.95 3.19 9.99
C ASP A 3 20.87 2.75 8.52
N GLU A 4 20.62 1.48 8.26
CA GLU A 4 20.44 1.01 6.90
C GLU A 4 19.20 1.68 6.28
N PRO A 5 19.26 2.09 5.00
CA PRO A 5 18.12 2.72 4.37
C PRO A 5 16.88 1.81 4.41
N SER A 6 15.74 2.40 4.72
CA SER A 6 14.45 1.69 4.74
C SER A 6 13.68 1.94 3.45
N TYR A 7 13.10 0.89 2.90
CA TYR A 7 12.35 0.94 1.66
C TYR A 7 10.96 0.32 1.81
N ARG A 8 9.98 0.91 1.14
CA ARG A 8 8.69 0.26 0.90
C ARG A 8 8.75 -0.50 -0.42
N VAL A 9 8.41 -1.79 -0.38
CA VAL A 9 8.34 -2.61 -1.58
C VAL A 9 7.05 -2.34 -2.33
N LEU A 10 7.14 -1.96 -3.59
CA LEU A 10 6.01 -1.72 -4.49
C LEU A 10 6.06 -2.67 -5.68
N PRO A 11 4.92 -2.93 -6.35
CA PRO A 11 4.93 -3.69 -7.59
C PRO A 11 5.82 -3.06 -8.65
N GLY A 12 6.53 -3.89 -9.40
CA GLY A 12 7.29 -3.50 -10.57
C GLY A 12 6.67 -4.08 -11.86
N ASP A 13 7.51 -4.35 -12.83
CA ASP A 13 7.13 -4.87 -14.16
C ASP A 13 7.05 -6.41 -14.25
N GLY A 14 7.01 -7.11 -13.13
CA GLY A 14 7.02 -8.57 -13.09
C GLY A 14 8.41 -9.19 -12.91
N GLU A 15 9.45 -8.60 -13.46
CA GLU A 15 10.85 -9.00 -13.27
C GLU A 15 11.55 -8.19 -12.17
N THR A 16 10.98 -7.08 -11.76
CA THR A 16 11.51 -6.18 -10.76
C THR A 16 10.51 -5.92 -9.63
N TRP A 17 11.03 -5.47 -8.50
CA TRP A 17 10.32 -4.70 -7.49
C TRP A 17 10.67 -3.22 -7.66
N ARG A 18 9.82 -2.32 -7.18
CA ARG A 18 10.18 -0.94 -6.87
C ARG A 18 10.43 -0.81 -5.38
N PHE A 19 11.61 -0.35 -5.03
CA PHE A 19 11.93 0.04 -3.67
C PHE A 19 11.74 1.55 -3.55
N LEU A 20 10.74 1.97 -2.81
CA LEU A 20 10.48 3.37 -2.47
C LEU A 20 11.27 3.71 -1.23
N ASP A 21 12.27 4.58 -1.37
CA ASP A 21 13.08 5.08 -0.25
C ASP A 21 12.19 5.90 0.70
N ARG A 22 12.29 5.61 2.02
CA ARG A 22 11.44 6.23 3.04
C ARG A 22 11.83 7.67 3.39
N GLU A 23 13.05 8.08 3.07
CA GLU A 23 13.55 9.42 3.36
C GLU A 23 13.37 10.36 2.17
N THR A 24 13.72 9.89 0.96
CA THR A 24 13.72 10.71 -0.24
C THR A 24 12.44 10.60 -1.06
N TYR A 25 11.66 9.54 -0.85
CA TYR A 25 10.52 9.15 -1.70
C TYR A 25 10.88 8.91 -3.16
N GLU A 26 12.14 8.61 -3.42
CA GLU A 26 12.59 8.16 -4.75
C GLU A 26 12.43 6.65 -4.88
N THR A 27 12.14 6.19 -6.09
CA THR A 27 11.97 4.76 -6.38
C THR A 27 13.19 4.20 -7.10
N VAL A 28 13.57 2.98 -6.72
CA VAL A 28 14.65 2.20 -7.33
C VAL A 28 14.09 0.89 -7.85
N ALA A 29 14.34 0.57 -9.13
CA ALA A 29 14.00 -0.74 -9.69
C ALA A 29 15.04 -1.77 -9.26
N VAL A 30 14.58 -2.78 -8.51
CA VAL A 30 15.41 -3.88 -7.99
C VAL A 30 14.98 -5.18 -8.67
N PRO A 31 15.87 -5.90 -9.38
CA PRO A 31 15.54 -7.20 -9.95
C PRO A 31 15.02 -8.15 -8.89
N ARG A 32 14.14 -9.10 -9.25
CA ARG A 32 13.65 -10.12 -8.30
C ARG A 32 14.66 -11.24 -8.04
N THR A 33 15.64 -11.37 -8.91
CA THR A 33 16.65 -12.45 -8.85
C THR A 33 18.08 -11.89 -8.96
N GLY A 34 19.07 -12.71 -8.62
CA GLY A 34 20.48 -12.33 -8.71
C GLY A 34 21.01 -11.60 -7.48
N HIS A 35 20.44 -11.88 -6.30
CA HIS A 35 20.82 -11.28 -5.02
C HIS A 35 21.33 -12.32 -4.04
N ASP A 36 22.09 -11.89 -3.05
CA ASP A 36 22.47 -12.70 -1.89
C ASP A 36 21.28 -12.83 -0.91
N ALA A 37 20.42 -11.82 -0.87
CA ALA A 37 19.22 -11.75 -0.04
C ALA A 37 17.97 -12.33 -0.75
N PRO A 38 16.92 -12.76 0.00
CA PRO A 38 15.72 -13.41 -0.56
C PRO A 38 14.73 -12.41 -1.17
N VAL A 39 15.17 -11.61 -2.12
CA VAL A 39 14.37 -10.54 -2.76
C VAL A 39 13.15 -11.08 -3.51
N ALA A 40 13.23 -12.31 -4.05
CA ALA A 40 12.12 -12.95 -4.74
C ALA A 40 10.90 -13.22 -3.83
N ASP A 41 11.16 -13.36 -2.54
CA ASP A 41 10.15 -13.71 -1.52
C ASP A 41 9.45 -12.48 -0.92
N LEU A 42 9.84 -11.28 -1.33
CA LEU A 42 9.18 -10.03 -0.93
C LEU A 42 7.73 -9.96 -1.44
N ARG A 43 6.95 -9.14 -0.76
CA ARG A 43 5.56 -8.83 -1.15
C ARG A 43 5.35 -7.33 -1.21
N PRO A 44 4.43 -6.86 -2.09
CA PRO A 44 4.06 -5.45 -2.12
C PRO A 44 3.59 -5.00 -0.75
N GLY A 45 4.11 -3.87 -0.29
CA GLY A 45 3.76 -3.32 1.00
C GLY A 45 4.74 -3.64 2.13
N TYR A 46 5.67 -4.58 1.96
CA TYR A 46 6.70 -4.83 2.98
C TYR A 46 7.56 -3.58 3.20
N LEU A 47 7.77 -3.23 4.46
CA LEU A 47 8.80 -2.26 4.85
C LEU A 47 10.06 -3.05 5.18
N VAL A 48 11.12 -2.78 4.46
CA VAL A 48 12.40 -3.49 4.60
C VAL A 48 13.55 -2.52 4.85
N ASP A 49 14.52 -2.97 5.65
CA ASP A 49 15.85 -2.38 5.64
C ASP A 49 16.69 -3.18 4.65
N ALA A 50 17.38 -2.50 3.75
CA ALA A 50 18.14 -3.19 2.72
C ALA A 50 19.41 -2.42 2.35
N ARG A 51 20.50 -3.17 2.13
CA ARG A 51 21.74 -2.63 1.60
C ARG A 51 21.83 -2.89 0.10
N LEU A 52 21.79 -1.81 -0.68
CA LEU A 52 21.94 -1.85 -2.14
C LEU A 52 23.40 -1.65 -2.54
N ASP A 53 23.90 -2.54 -3.39
CA ASP A 53 25.22 -2.43 -4.04
C ASP A 53 25.04 -2.03 -5.51
N TRP A 54 25.64 -0.93 -5.91
CA TRP A 54 25.55 -0.31 -7.24
C TRP A 54 26.73 -0.67 -8.15
N GLY A 55 27.33 -1.83 -7.97
CA GLY A 55 28.45 -2.30 -8.82
C GLY A 55 28.08 -2.56 -10.28
N SER A 56 26.80 -2.48 -10.64
CA SER A 56 26.26 -2.69 -11.99
C SER A 56 25.17 -1.66 -12.32
N GLU A 57 24.62 -1.69 -13.53
CA GLU A 57 23.53 -0.80 -13.96
C GLU A 57 22.27 -0.93 -13.10
N LYS A 58 22.00 -2.14 -12.59
CA LYS A 58 20.91 -2.40 -11.64
C LYS A 58 21.49 -2.78 -10.28
N PRO A 59 20.88 -2.34 -9.17
CA PRO A 59 21.40 -2.63 -7.84
C PRO A 59 21.24 -4.11 -7.48
N THR A 60 22.19 -4.61 -6.69
CA THR A 60 22.11 -5.91 -6.03
C THR A 60 21.84 -5.71 -4.54
N VAL A 61 20.93 -6.48 -3.97
CA VAL A 61 20.63 -6.47 -2.53
C VAL A 61 21.58 -7.43 -1.83
N ARG A 62 22.40 -6.92 -0.90
CA ARG A 62 23.33 -7.71 -0.10
C ARG A 62 22.69 -8.25 1.16
N ASP A 63 22.06 -7.36 1.90
CA ASP A 63 21.36 -7.66 3.15
C ASP A 63 19.93 -7.14 3.07
N LEU A 64 19.00 -7.84 3.70
CA LEU A 64 17.60 -7.48 3.74
C LEU A 64 16.96 -7.99 5.01
N ASP A 65 16.27 -7.10 5.73
CA ASP A 65 15.47 -7.43 6.90
C ASP A 65 14.05 -6.86 6.74
N VAL A 66 13.04 -7.71 7.00
CA VAL A 66 11.63 -7.27 6.94
C VAL A 66 11.26 -6.63 8.27
N ARG A 67 11.25 -5.31 8.33
CA ARG A 67 10.87 -4.57 9.54
C ARG A 67 9.38 -4.65 9.83
N ARG A 68 8.56 -4.55 8.79
CA ARG A 68 7.10 -4.61 8.93
C ARG A 68 6.46 -5.25 7.70
N PRO A 69 5.83 -6.39 7.86
CA PRO A 69 5.20 -7.11 6.75
C PRO A 69 3.79 -6.56 6.45
N THR A 70 3.67 -5.26 6.22
CA THR A 70 2.45 -4.62 5.70
C THR A 70 2.19 -5.11 4.28
N LEU A 71 0.95 -5.38 3.91
CA LEU A 71 0.60 -5.81 2.56
C LEU A 71 -0.11 -4.67 1.81
N TYR A 72 0.25 -4.49 0.54
CA TYR A 72 -0.45 -3.60 -0.39
C TYR A 72 -1.11 -4.41 -1.49
N THR A 73 -2.39 -4.16 -1.71
CA THR A 73 -3.18 -4.75 -2.81
C THR A 73 -3.71 -3.62 -3.69
N PHE A 74 -3.40 -3.68 -4.97
CA PHE A 74 -3.88 -2.75 -5.98
C PHE A 74 -4.96 -3.43 -6.80
N VAL A 75 -6.11 -2.79 -6.97
CA VAL A 75 -7.26 -3.30 -7.72
C VAL A 75 -7.70 -2.26 -8.72
N ASP A 76 -7.44 -2.55 -9.98
CA ASP A 76 -7.96 -1.81 -11.13
C ASP A 76 -9.38 -2.30 -11.44
N ASP A 77 -10.23 -1.45 -11.99
CA ASP A 77 -11.64 -1.75 -12.30
C ASP A 77 -12.41 -2.34 -11.10
N ALA A 78 -12.22 -1.77 -9.91
CA ALA A 78 -12.84 -2.27 -8.68
C ALA A 78 -14.37 -2.18 -8.74
N ASP A 79 -15.05 -3.32 -8.60
CA ASP A 79 -16.50 -3.46 -8.54
C ASP A 79 -16.87 -4.66 -7.64
N PRO A 80 -17.79 -4.53 -6.68
CA PRO A 80 -18.48 -3.31 -6.27
C PRO A 80 -17.60 -2.36 -5.44
N VAL A 81 -17.99 -1.08 -5.38
CA VAL A 81 -17.46 -0.14 -4.40
C VAL A 81 -18.28 -0.23 -3.11
N PHE A 82 -17.63 -0.21 -1.96
CA PHE A 82 -18.35 -0.27 -0.69
C PHE A 82 -18.96 1.09 -0.30
N GLU A 83 -20.13 1.04 0.33
CA GLU A 83 -21.01 2.19 0.60
C GLU A 83 -20.30 3.36 1.32
N VAL A 84 -19.39 3.06 2.27
CA VAL A 84 -18.63 4.10 2.99
C VAL A 84 -17.77 4.94 2.05
N ALA A 85 -17.12 4.30 1.06
CA ALA A 85 -16.30 5.01 0.08
C ALA A 85 -17.14 5.85 -0.89
N GLU A 86 -18.28 5.33 -1.34
CA GLU A 86 -19.21 6.07 -2.19
C GLU A 86 -19.75 7.31 -1.48
N SER A 87 -20.22 7.15 -0.23
CA SER A 87 -20.74 8.25 0.58
C SER A 87 -19.67 9.31 0.82
N LEU A 88 -18.45 8.87 1.18
CA LEU A 88 -17.33 9.79 1.41
C LEU A 88 -16.94 10.56 0.15
N TRP A 89 -16.97 9.90 -1.03
CA TRP A 89 -16.72 10.55 -2.29
C TRP A 89 -17.78 11.60 -2.63
N GLU A 90 -19.07 11.30 -2.42
CA GLU A 90 -20.17 12.26 -2.64
C GLU A 90 -20.02 13.49 -1.75
N GLU A 91 -19.69 13.30 -0.47
CA GLU A 91 -19.43 14.40 0.48
C GLU A 91 -18.22 15.24 0.03
N THR A 92 -17.12 14.59 -0.33
CA THR A 92 -15.88 15.24 -0.78
C THR A 92 -16.14 16.10 -2.02
N ARG A 93 -16.84 15.54 -3.00
CA ARG A 93 -17.21 16.24 -4.23
C ARG A 93 -18.15 17.42 -3.96
N ALA A 94 -19.15 17.23 -3.08
CA ALA A 94 -20.09 18.30 -2.72
C ALA A 94 -19.41 19.45 -1.99
N ALA A 95 -18.39 19.16 -1.19
CA ALA A 95 -17.56 20.16 -0.51
C ALA A 95 -16.54 20.85 -1.44
N GLY A 96 -16.31 20.33 -2.65
CA GLY A 96 -15.27 20.81 -3.56
C GLY A 96 -13.86 20.50 -3.09
N GLU A 97 -13.69 19.45 -2.29
CA GLU A 97 -12.41 19.01 -1.75
C GLU A 97 -11.79 17.94 -2.67
N GLY A 98 -10.46 17.89 -2.74
CA GLY A 98 -9.74 16.90 -3.55
C GLY A 98 -9.51 15.58 -2.83
N MET A 99 -9.63 15.54 -1.50
CA MET A 99 -9.40 14.34 -0.68
C MET A 99 -10.14 14.47 0.65
N ASN A 100 -10.64 13.34 1.13
CA ASN A 100 -11.24 13.23 2.46
C ASN A 100 -10.95 11.86 3.07
N ALA A 101 -11.20 11.70 4.36
CA ALA A 101 -10.97 10.46 5.09
C ALA A 101 -12.02 10.23 6.17
N THR A 102 -12.36 8.96 6.38
CA THR A 102 -13.24 8.55 7.49
C THR A 102 -12.78 7.23 8.10
N GLN A 103 -13.10 7.02 9.35
CA GLN A 103 -12.91 5.72 10.00
C GLN A 103 -13.96 4.72 9.50
N THR A 104 -13.58 3.46 9.41
CA THR A 104 -14.49 2.35 9.18
C THR A 104 -14.69 1.56 10.46
N TYR A 105 -15.85 0.93 10.59
CA TYR A 105 -16.27 0.25 11.80
C TYR A 105 -16.73 -1.18 11.52
N ASN A 106 -16.49 -2.08 12.46
CA ASN A 106 -17.04 -3.42 12.43
C ASN A 106 -18.49 -3.45 12.97
N THR A 107 -19.10 -4.63 12.98
CA THR A 107 -20.47 -4.83 13.50
C THR A 107 -20.63 -4.53 14.98
N ASP A 108 -19.56 -4.54 15.75
CA ASP A 108 -19.53 -4.20 17.17
C ASP A 108 -19.25 -2.72 17.42
N ASN A 109 -19.27 -1.90 16.35
CA ASN A 109 -18.98 -0.47 16.36
C ASN A 109 -17.57 -0.11 16.86
N ALA A 110 -16.63 -1.02 16.70
CA ALA A 110 -15.20 -0.76 16.91
C ALA A 110 -14.52 -0.35 15.59
N VAL A 111 -13.61 0.63 15.67
CA VAL A 111 -12.84 1.06 14.51
C VAL A 111 -12.00 -0.11 14.00
N ASN A 112 -12.11 -0.41 12.71
CA ASN A 112 -11.37 -1.50 12.05
C ASN A 112 -10.51 -1.06 10.88
N GLY A 113 -10.60 0.21 10.48
CA GLY A 113 -9.81 0.78 9.39
C GLY A 113 -10.03 2.26 9.18
N VAL A 114 -9.38 2.78 8.16
CA VAL A 114 -9.55 4.15 7.65
C VAL A 114 -9.72 4.07 6.14
N CYS A 115 -10.73 4.77 5.63
CA CYS A 115 -10.98 4.94 4.20
C CYS A 115 -10.60 6.37 3.80
N TYR A 116 -9.77 6.49 2.78
CA TYR A 116 -9.43 7.74 2.09
C TYR A 116 -10.03 7.71 0.70
N VAL A 117 -10.53 8.86 0.25
CA VAL A 117 -11.03 9.07 -1.11
C VAL A 117 -10.30 10.25 -1.72
N PHE A 118 -9.81 10.07 -2.94
CA PHE A 118 -9.17 11.10 -3.77
C PHE A 118 -10.09 11.41 -4.92
N ALA A 119 -10.79 12.54 -4.84
CA ALA A 119 -11.79 12.98 -5.80
C ALA A 119 -11.13 13.78 -6.94
N ASP A 120 -10.22 13.14 -7.67
CA ASP A 120 -9.55 13.73 -8.81
C ASP A 120 -10.25 13.31 -10.11
N PRO A 121 -10.54 14.23 -11.04
CA PRO A 121 -11.10 13.88 -12.35
C PRO A 121 -10.23 12.90 -13.15
N ASP A 122 -8.92 12.91 -12.93
CA ASP A 122 -7.97 11.95 -13.49
C ASP A 122 -7.61 10.86 -12.46
N HIS A 123 -8.63 10.19 -11.94
CA HIS A 123 -8.49 9.18 -10.89
C HIS A 123 -7.58 8.01 -11.31
N GLN A 124 -7.59 7.64 -12.59
CA GLN A 124 -6.73 6.59 -13.11
C GLN A 124 -5.24 6.98 -13.00
N ALA A 125 -4.91 8.25 -13.31
CA ALA A 125 -3.55 8.74 -13.10
C ALA A 125 -3.16 8.73 -11.61
N VAL A 126 -4.10 9.06 -10.71
CA VAL A 126 -3.87 8.99 -9.26
C VAL A 126 -3.61 7.55 -8.81
N PHE A 127 -4.37 6.58 -9.31
CA PHE A 127 -4.14 5.15 -9.03
C PHE A 127 -2.76 4.71 -9.53
N GLU A 128 -2.39 5.06 -10.76
CA GLU A 128 -1.09 4.76 -11.35
C GLU A 128 0.07 5.43 -10.57
N GLU A 129 -0.12 6.64 -10.06
CA GLU A 129 0.85 7.32 -9.22
C GLU A 129 1.10 6.57 -7.90
N PHE A 130 0.05 6.04 -7.26
CA PHE A 130 0.19 5.19 -6.08
C PHE A 130 0.93 3.88 -6.41
N LEU A 131 0.55 3.24 -7.51
CA LEU A 131 1.18 1.99 -7.98
C LEU A 131 2.67 2.19 -8.31
N ALA A 132 3.01 3.31 -8.94
CA ALA A 132 4.38 3.65 -9.30
C ALA A 132 5.22 4.18 -8.11
N GLY A 133 4.58 4.63 -7.03
CA GLY A 133 5.24 5.25 -5.89
C GLY A 133 5.55 6.74 -6.06
N SER A 134 5.17 7.37 -7.18
CA SER A 134 5.31 8.82 -7.39
C SER A 134 4.35 9.62 -6.49
N ARG A 135 3.24 9.00 -6.09
CA ARG A 135 2.41 9.42 -4.96
C ARG A 135 2.55 8.37 -3.86
N PRO A 136 3.35 8.60 -2.82
CA PRO A 136 3.54 7.58 -1.78
C PRO A 136 2.29 7.40 -0.92
N VAL A 137 1.98 6.14 -0.60
CA VAL A 137 0.92 5.78 0.38
C VAL A 137 1.42 6.01 1.81
N GLU A 138 2.72 6.16 1.99
CA GLU A 138 3.42 6.24 3.27
C GLU A 138 2.83 7.24 4.27
N PRO A 139 2.53 8.51 3.87
CA PRO A 139 1.96 9.47 4.82
C PRO A 139 0.60 9.04 5.38
N LEU A 140 -0.17 8.27 4.62
CA LEU A 140 -1.47 7.74 5.06
C LEU A 140 -1.27 6.60 6.07
N VAL A 141 -0.34 5.70 5.80
CA VAL A 141 0.01 4.57 6.70
C VAL A 141 0.63 5.10 7.99
N ASP A 142 1.54 6.05 7.90
CA ASP A 142 2.19 6.65 9.06
C ASP A 142 1.15 7.33 9.96
N ARG A 143 0.23 8.09 9.39
CA ARG A 143 -0.86 8.72 10.14
C ARG A 143 -1.73 7.72 10.90
N VAL A 144 -2.00 6.55 10.33
CA VAL A 144 -2.73 5.47 11.01
C VAL A 144 -1.88 4.84 12.10
N ASN A 145 -0.57 4.70 11.88
CA ASN A 145 0.36 4.14 12.86
C ASN A 145 0.71 5.09 14.02
N ASP A 146 0.54 6.40 13.84
CA ASP A 146 0.70 7.42 14.88
C ASP A 146 -0.51 7.51 15.83
N GLY A 147 -1.53 6.69 15.63
CA GLY A 147 -2.69 6.58 16.49
C GLY A 147 -2.37 5.96 17.87
N PRO A 148 -3.36 5.88 18.77
CA PRO A 148 -3.17 5.34 20.12
C PRO A 148 -2.88 3.83 20.15
N GLU A 149 -3.22 3.12 19.09
CA GLU A 149 -2.95 1.70 18.95
C GLU A 149 -1.49 1.45 18.54
N PRO A 150 -0.87 0.33 18.97
CA PRO A 150 0.47 -0.01 18.54
C PRO A 150 0.61 -0.03 17.01
N ALA A 151 1.76 0.41 16.50
CA ALA A 151 2.07 0.36 15.08
C ALA A 151 2.28 -1.09 14.65
N GLU A 152 1.22 -1.74 14.21
CA GLU A 152 1.23 -3.12 13.71
C GLU A 152 1.32 -3.16 12.18
N PRO A 153 1.68 -4.33 11.59
CA PRO A 153 1.54 -4.51 10.16
C PRO A 153 0.06 -4.33 9.76
N ARG A 154 -0.16 -3.59 8.68
CA ARG A 154 -1.50 -3.27 8.15
C ARG A 154 -1.71 -4.00 6.83
N GLU A 155 -2.94 -3.97 6.33
CA GLU A 155 -3.20 -4.21 4.91
C GLU A 155 -3.79 -2.95 4.29
N VAL A 156 -3.28 -2.61 3.13
CA VAL A 156 -3.68 -1.43 2.36
C VAL A 156 -4.23 -1.88 1.03
N PHE A 157 -5.42 -1.41 0.70
CA PHE A 157 -6.08 -1.64 -0.56
C PHE A 157 -6.19 -0.31 -1.30
N VAL A 158 -5.57 -0.25 -2.48
CA VAL A 158 -5.69 0.89 -3.39
C VAL A 158 -6.59 0.47 -4.53
N LEU A 159 -7.72 1.14 -4.69
CA LEU A 159 -8.76 0.75 -5.64
C LEU A 159 -8.98 1.86 -6.66
N ASP A 160 -9.07 1.50 -7.93
CA ASP A 160 -9.61 2.32 -9.00
C ASP A 160 -11.01 1.82 -9.36
N PRO A 161 -12.10 2.50 -8.94
CA PRO A 161 -13.45 2.06 -9.21
C PRO A 161 -13.79 2.04 -10.71
N ALA A 162 -14.36 0.92 -11.18
CA ALA A 162 -14.77 0.74 -12.59
C ALA A 162 -15.75 1.81 -13.09
N ASN A 163 -16.58 2.35 -12.21
CA ASN A 163 -17.65 3.31 -12.53
C ASN A 163 -17.59 4.59 -11.68
N GLY A 164 -16.39 4.97 -11.25
CA GLY A 164 -16.21 6.14 -10.37
C GLY A 164 -15.18 7.11 -10.94
N ALA A 165 -15.23 8.36 -10.49
CA ALA A 165 -14.23 9.39 -10.79
C ALA A 165 -13.44 9.72 -9.52
N PHE A 166 -12.87 8.70 -8.87
CA PHE A 166 -12.12 8.80 -7.62
C PHE A 166 -11.25 7.56 -7.40
N THR A 167 -10.22 7.72 -6.60
CA THR A 167 -9.37 6.61 -6.13
C THR A 167 -9.61 6.40 -4.64
N ILE A 168 -9.62 5.16 -4.20
CA ILE A 168 -9.81 4.79 -2.80
C ILE A 168 -8.53 4.21 -2.25
N VAL A 169 -8.15 4.62 -1.03
CA VAL A 169 -7.12 3.96 -0.24
C VAL A 169 -7.74 3.54 1.09
N THR A 170 -7.85 2.23 1.30
CA THR A 170 -8.36 1.67 2.56
C THR A 170 -7.22 1.03 3.34
N ILE A 171 -7.05 1.44 4.59
CA ILE A 171 -6.05 0.87 5.49
C ILE A 171 -6.78 0.12 6.59
N THR A 172 -6.61 -1.20 6.65
CA THR A 172 -7.16 -2.02 7.73
C THR A 172 -6.24 -1.97 8.94
N LEU A 173 -6.79 -1.87 10.14
CA LEU A 173 -5.98 -1.77 11.37
C LEU A 173 -5.30 -3.09 11.73
N GLN A 174 -5.85 -4.22 11.29
CA GLN A 174 -5.33 -5.53 11.58
C GLN A 174 -5.03 -6.28 10.29
N LYS A 175 -3.77 -6.64 10.07
CA LYS A 175 -3.37 -7.55 9.00
C LYS A 175 -4.00 -8.93 9.21
N GLY A 176 -4.56 -9.52 8.15
CA GLY A 176 -5.28 -10.79 8.21
C GLY A 176 -6.57 -10.73 9.03
N GLY A 177 -7.01 -9.54 9.43
CA GLY A 177 -8.27 -9.37 10.14
C GLY A 177 -9.48 -9.49 9.22
N ARG A 178 -10.68 -9.63 9.82
CA ARG A 178 -11.92 -9.84 9.06
C ARG A 178 -12.20 -8.79 8.00
N PHE A 179 -11.82 -7.52 8.24
CA PHE A 179 -12.01 -6.47 7.24
C PHE A 179 -11.11 -6.69 6.02
N ALA A 180 -9.84 -7.01 6.26
CA ALA A 180 -8.91 -7.35 5.19
C ALA A 180 -9.34 -8.60 4.40
N GLU A 181 -9.83 -9.64 5.10
CA GLU A 181 -10.40 -10.83 4.46
C GLU A 181 -11.60 -10.48 3.57
N THR A 182 -12.54 -9.67 4.08
CA THR A 182 -13.70 -9.21 3.30
C THR A 182 -13.27 -8.44 2.05
N MET A 183 -12.29 -7.55 2.17
CA MET A 183 -11.76 -6.82 1.02
C MET A 183 -11.14 -7.77 -0.03
N ARG A 184 -10.35 -8.75 0.40
CA ARG A 184 -9.79 -9.76 -0.52
C ARG A 184 -10.86 -10.60 -1.20
N GLU A 185 -11.85 -11.08 -0.44
CA GLU A 185 -12.97 -11.86 -0.98
C GLU A 185 -13.77 -11.04 -2.00
N THR A 186 -14.06 -9.77 -1.69
CA THR A 186 -14.82 -8.88 -2.58
C THR A 186 -14.11 -8.67 -3.93
N TYR A 187 -12.80 -8.53 -3.92
CA TYR A 187 -12.01 -8.25 -5.13
C TYR A 187 -11.26 -9.47 -5.67
N GLU A 188 -11.64 -10.68 -5.25
CA GLU A 188 -11.05 -11.95 -5.71
C GLU A 188 -9.51 -11.96 -5.62
N ARG A 189 -8.97 -11.50 -4.48
CA ARG A 189 -7.54 -11.46 -4.19
C ARG A 189 -7.17 -12.51 -3.15
N ASP A 190 -6.33 -13.45 -3.51
CA ASP A 190 -5.79 -14.42 -2.57
C ASP A 190 -4.87 -13.74 -1.54
N HIS A 191 -4.82 -14.32 -0.33
CA HIS A 191 -3.79 -13.95 0.62
C HIS A 191 -2.44 -14.46 0.08
N PRO A 192 -1.42 -13.58 -0.09
CA PRO A 192 -0.14 -14.03 -0.59
C PRO A 192 0.58 -14.92 0.44
N ASP A 193 1.32 -15.91 -0.06
CA ASP A 193 2.31 -16.59 0.79
C ASP A 193 3.36 -15.60 1.26
N GLU A 194 3.75 -15.68 2.53
CA GLU A 194 4.69 -14.76 3.16
C GLU A 194 5.89 -15.52 3.76
N PRO A 195 6.81 -16.06 2.95
CA PRO A 195 7.89 -16.92 3.39
C PRO A 195 8.94 -16.21 4.26
N LEU A 196 8.92 -14.86 4.31
CA LEU A 196 9.84 -14.05 5.13
C LEU A 196 9.24 -13.60 6.47
N VAL A 197 8.05 -14.06 6.83
CA VAL A 197 7.31 -13.66 8.05
C VAL A 197 7.01 -14.83 8.94
#